data_14b2e8e5c770ce20fa726a0e37c87196
#
_entry.id   14b2e8e5c770ce20fa726a0e37c87196
#
_cell.length_a   1.000
_cell.length_b   1.000
_cell.length_c   1.000
_cell.angle_alpha   90.00
_cell.angle_beta   90.00
_cell.angle_gamma   90.00
#
_symmetry.space_group_name_H-M   'P 1'
#
loop_
_entity.id
_entity.type
_entity.pdbx_description
1 polymer ?
#
loop_
_entity_poly.entity_id
_entity_poly.type
_entity_poly.pdbx_seq_one_letter_code
_entity_poly.pdbx_strand_id
1 'polypeptide(L)' 'MSDLIYRVCKRTIQRGGYPTDMQDRLDVFYAAGKLTTPQYDELCGLLEA' A
#
# COMPACT_ATOMS: atom_id res chain seq x y z
N MET A 1 9.17 -12.55 -3.09
CA MET A 1 9.58 -12.28 -2.16
C MET A 1 9.57 -11.00 -1.61
N SER A 2 8.95 -9.97 -1.94
CA SER A 2 9.09 -8.79 -1.36
C SER A 2 7.87 -8.37 -0.70
N ASP A 3 7.54 -8.96 0.41
CA ASP A 3 6.45 -8.47 1.21
C ASP A 3 6.84 -7.24 2.00
N LEU A 4 8.08 -6.82 1.91
CA LEU A 4 8.53 -5.68 2.71
C LEU A 4 7.73 -4.41 2.40
N ILE A 5 7.56 -4.10 1.12
CA ILE A 5 6.81 -2.91 0.72
C ILE A 5 5.37 -3.00 1.21
N TYR A 6 4.75 -4.15 1.03
CA TYR A 6 3.39 -4.36 1.50
C TYR A 6 3.28 -4.14 3.00
N ARG A 7 4.20 -4.74 3.76
CA ARG A 7 4.14 -4.64 5.22
C ARG A 7 4.36 -3.22 5.71
N VAL A 8 5.30 -2.52 5.08
CA VAL A 8 5.57 -1.13 5.45
C VAL A 8 4.36 -0.26 5.14
N CYS A 9 3.76 -0.43 3.96
CA CYS A 9 2.59 0.36 3.58
C CYS A 9 1.42 0.08 4.51
N LYS A 10 1.18 -1.20 4.80
CA LYS A 10 0.09 -1.57 5.68
C LYS A 10 0.26 -0.95 7.06
N ARG A 11 1.47 -1.03 7.60
CA ARG A 11 1.75 -0.47 8.91
C ARG A 11 1.55 1.04 8.92
N THR A 12 2.04 1.71 7.89
CA THR A 12 1.92 3.16 7.79
C THR A 12 0.46 3.58 7.74
N ILE A 13 -0.35 2.90 6.95
CA ILE A 13 -1.77 3.22 6.83
C ILE A 13 -2.49 2.98 8.14
N GLN A 14 -2.18 1.86 8.80
CA GLN A 14 -2.84 1.54 10.06
C GLN A 14 -2.49 2.53 11.17
N ARG A 15 -1.32 3.12 11.10
CA ARG A 15 -0.92 4.14 12.08
C ARG A 15 -1.59 5.48 11.82
N GLY A 16 -2.07 5.69 10.60
CA GLY A 16 -2.74 6.93 10.25
C GLY A 16 -1.80 8.07 9.87
N GLY A 17 -0.50 7.84 9.90
CA GLY A 17 0.47 8.89 9.58
C GLY A 17 0.97 8.82 8.14
N TYR A 18 0.07 8.61 7.18
CA TYR A 18 0.49 8.47 5.80
C TYR A 18 0.25 9.76 5.02
N PRO A 19 1.03 9.99 3.94
CA PRO A 19 0.86 11.21 3.13
C PRO A 19 -0.45 11.16 2.35
N THR A 20 -0.92 12.34 1.95
CA THR A 20 -2.18 12.43 1.20
C THR A 20 -2.10 11.74 -0.16
N ASP A 21 -0.89 11.57 -0.71
CA ASP A 21 -0.71 10.90 -1.99
C ASP A 21 -0.43 9.41 -1.82
N MET A 22 -0.82 8.82 -0.70
CA MET A 22 -0.56 7.41 -0.44
C MET A 22 -1.15 6.51 -1.52
N GLN A 23 -2.35 6.86 -2.02
CA GLN A 23 -2.97 6.08 -3.08
C GLN A 23 -2.09 6.06 -4.33
N ASP A 24 -1.50 7.20 -4.70
CA ASP A 24 -0.63 7.28 -5.85
C ASP A 24 0.62 6.43 -5.63
N ARG A 25 1.15 6.43 -4.40
CA ARG A 25 2.32 5.61 -4.09
C ARG A 25 2.01 4.14 -4.23
N LEU A 26 0.83 3.72 -3.80
CA LEU A 26 0.41 2.32 -3.96
C LEU A 26 0.29 1.95 -5.43
N ASP A 27 -0.23 2.86 -6.24
CA ASP A 27 -0.34 2.63 -7.68
C ASP A 27 1.03 2.42 -8.30
N VAL A 28 2.00 3.23 -7.90
CA VAL A 28 3.37 3.12 -8.40
C VAL A 28 3.99 1.80 -7.99
N PHE A 29 3.84 1.41 -6.72
CA PHE A 29 4.39 0.14 -6.25
C PHE A 29 3.76 -1.04 -6.98
N TYR A 30 2.47 -0.97 -7.21
CA TYR A 30 1.76 -2.04 -7.91
C TYR A 30 2.26 -2.13 -9.36
N ALA A 31 2.37 -0.99 -10.03
CA ALA A 31 2.86 -0.96 -11.41
C ALA A 31 4.29 -1.45 -11.52
N ALA A 32 5.09 -1.22 -10.49
CA ALA A 32 6.48 -1.65 -10.46
C ALA A 32 6.64 -3.12 -10.06
N GLY A 33 5.54 -3.82 -9.80
CA GLY A 33 5.61 -5.22 -9.41
C GLY A 33 5.99 -5.43 -7.96
N LYS A 34 5.91 -4.40 -7.14
CA LYS A 34 6.26 -4.51 -5.73
C LYS A 34 5.09 -5.01 -4.87
N LEU A 35 3.88 -4.96 -5.41
CA LEU A 35 2.68 -5.43 -4.71
C LEU A 35 1.95 -6.39 -5.63
N THR A 36 1.34 -7.43 -5.04
CA THR A 36 0.45 -8.30 -5.80
C THR A 36 -0.93 -7.66 -5.84
N THR A 37 -1.80 -8.16 -6.72
CA THR A 37 -3.16 -7.63 -6.82
C THR A 37 -3.91 -7.72 -5.49
N PRO A 38 -3.90 -8.86 -4.78
CA PRO A 38 -4.58 -8.92 -3.49
C PRO A 38 -3.99 -7.94 -2.47
N GLN A 39 -2.67 -7.76 -2.47
CA GLN A 39 -2.03 -6.82 -1.55
C GLN A 39 -2.44 -5.39 -1.86
N TYR A 40 -2.45 -5.03 -3.13
CA TYR A 40 -2.85 -3.70 -3.56
C TYR A 40 -4.31 -3.44 -3.15
N ASP A 41 -5.19 -4.39 -3.41
CA ASP A 41 -6.59 -4.26 -3.05
C ASP A 41 -6.78 -4.08 -1.55
N GLU A 42 -6.05 -4.85 -0.77
CA GLU A 42 -6.14 -4.76 0.69
C GLU A 42 -5.70 -3.39 1.17
N LEU A 43 -4.60 -2.88 0.65
CA LEU A 43 -4.08 -1.58 1.08
C LEU A 43 -5.02 -0.44 0.68
N CYS A 44 -5.60 -0.53 -0.52
CA CYS A 44 -6.57 0.46 -0.95
C CYS A 44 -7.80 0.45 -0.05
N GLY A 45 -8.25 -0.74 0.35
CA GLY A 45 -9.38 -0.86 1.27
C GLY A 45 -9.08 -0.22 2.62
N LEU A 46 -7.86 -0.36 3.10
CA LEU A 46 -7.47 0.26 4.36
C LEU A 46 -7.50 1.79 4.26
N LEU A 47 -7.11 2.33 3.11
CA LEU A 47 -7.15 3.78 2.92
C LEU A 47 -8.57 4.32 2.91
N GLU A 48 -9.51 3.53 2.41
CA GLU A 48 -10.89 3.95 2.32
C GLU A 48 -11.66 3.75 3.62
N ALA A 49 -11.15 2.91 4.48
CA ALA A 49 -11.79 2.67 5.77
C ALA A 49 -11.51 3.78 6.79
#